data_389b42d3c6949c8881940e9c9ea4febe
#
_entry.id   389b42d3c6949c8881940e9c9ea4febe
#
_cell.length_a   1.000
_cell.length_b   1.000
_cell.length_c   1.000
_cell.angle_alpha   90.00
_cell.angle_beta   90.00
_cell.angle_gamma   90.00
#
_symmetry.space_group_name_H-M   'P 1'
#
loop_
_entity.id
_entity.type
_entity.pdbx_description
1 polymer ?
#
loop_
_entity_poly.entity_id
_entity_poly.type
_entity_poly.pdbx_seq_one_letter_code
_entity_poly.pdbx_strand_id
1 'polypeptide(L)'
;MHRNNFSIIFLLSIFVVSCSGSVEKESIYENADNTGYVEYLWCKNGPDMSQEAFTSMISEWNEILDGLETAVPMSVGLVPRTETDLYDGMWVLVWESKAQSEKGWDEWLAGPAEAWTEKTSSILSCGASDNGEELNYAFNVSSFRAAGAQDSEPGGVAGFAFCSYNESFGSNELLASLDAYNGWLDAAQEAAGTASPYFY
;
A
#
# COMPACT_ATOMS: atom_id res chain seq x y z
N MET A 1 -22.14 78.09 23.00
CA MET A 1 -21.54 77.81 21.69
C MET A 1 -20.51 76.73 21.86
N HIS A 2 -20.84 75.45 21.69
CA HIS A 2 -19.90 74.34 21.71
C HIS A 2 -19.82 73.75 20.30
N ARG A 3 -18.66 73.83 19.68
CA ARG A 3 -18.35 73.22 18.39
C ARG A 3 -17.82 71.81 18.66
N ASN A 4 -18.59 70.80 18.30
CA ASN A 4 -18.13 69.39 18.28
C ASN A 4 -17.34 69.17 16.99
N ASN A 5 -16.04 68.87 17.16
CA ASN A 5 -15.19 68.36 16.06
C ASN A 5 -15.39 66.83 16.02
N PHE A 6 -16.00 66.36 14.97
CA PHE A 6 -16.10 64.90 14.64
C PHE A 6 -14.86 64.53 13.80
N SER A 7 -13.94 63.85 14.44
CA SER A 7 -12.77 63.26 13.72
C SER A 7 -13.23 61.91 13.14
N ILE A 8 -13.32 61.84 11.82
CA ILE A 8 -13.54 60.59 11.13
C ILE A 8 -12.19 59.88 10.95
N ILE A 9 -11.99 58.79 11.72
CA ILE A 9 -10.85 57.90 11.52
C ILE A 9 -11.20 56.94 10.41
N PHE A 10 -10.52 57.08 9.28
CA PHE A 10 -10.61 56.16 8.16
C PHE A 10 -9.74 54.93 8.47
N LEU A 11 -10.38 53.83 8.90
CA LEU A 11 -9.74 52.56 9.04
C LEU A 11 -9.50 51.92 7.66
N LEU A 12 -8.26 52.02 7.20
CA LEU A 12 -7.82 51.36 5.98
C LEU A 12 -7.62 49.84 6.30
N SER A 13 -8.64 49.06 5.97
CA SER A 13 -8.56 47.60 6.07
C SER A 13 -7.68 47.07 4.94
N ILE A 14 -6.45 46.74 5.25
CA ILE A 14 -5.54 46.03 4.35
C ILE A 14 -6.01 44.57 4.29
N PHE A 15 -6.73 44.21 3.26
CA PHE A 15 -6.97 42.80 2.91
C PHE A 15 -5.68 42.18 2.41
N VAL A 16 -4.97 41.46 3.30
CA VAL A 16 -3.92 40.54 2.88
C VAL A 16 -4.62 39.33 2.27
N VAL A 17 -4.76 39.33 0.94
CA VAL A 17 -5.12 38.13 0.20
C VAL A 17 -3.91 37.20 0.28
N SER A 18 -3.92 36.33 1.28
CA SER A 18 -3.00 35.19 1.31
C SER A 18 -3.44 34.23 0.21
N CYS A 19 -2.83 34.34 -0.96
CA CYS A 19 -2.84 33.27 -1.94
C CYS A 19 -1.99 32.11 -1.39
N SER A 20 -2.58 31.31 -0.50
CA SER A 20 -2.13 29.95 -0.30
C SER A 20 -2.64 29.15 -1.51
N GLY A 21 -1.96 29.29 -2.62
CA GLY A 21 -2.04 28.32 -3.69
C GLY A 21 -1.49 27.02 -3.13
N SER A 22 -2.39 26.14 -2.68
CA SER A 22 -2.08 24.73 -2.68
C SER A 22 -1.81 24.38 -4.14
N VAL A 23 -0.55 24.26 -4.50
CA VAL A 23 -0.18 23.57 -5.73
C VAL A 23 -0.70 22.15 -5.49
N GLU A 24 -1.86 21.84 -6.06
CA GLU A 24 -2.34 20.48 -6.15
C GLU A 24 -1.23 19.75 -6.90
N LYS A 25 -0.45 18.95 -6.17
CA LYS A 25 0.57 18.10 -6.79
C LYS A 25 -0.21 17.13 -7.65
N GLU A 26 -0.08 17.27 -8.95
CA GLU A 26 -0.63 16.31 -9.91
C GLU A 26 -0.18 14.92 -9.49
N SER A 27 -1.15 14.04 -9.28
CA SER A 27 -0.85 12.69 -8.80
C SER A 27 -0.19 11.89 -9.92
N ILE A 28 0.96 11.29 -9.65
CA ILE A 28 1.60 10.36 -10.59
C ILE A 28 0.70 9.16 -10.93
N TYR A 29 -0.30 8.89 -10.10
CA TYR A 29 -1.25 7.79 -10.30
C TYR A 29 -2.12 7.95 -11.54
N GLU A 30 -2.35 9.17 -12.02
CA GLU A 30 -3.11 9.42 -13.26
C GLU A 30 -2.39 8.93 -14.51
N ASN A 31 -1.07 8.72 -14.42
CA ASN A 31 -0.22 8.29 -15.52
C ASN A 31 0.21 6.83 -15.44
N ALA A 32 -0.32 6.08 -14.47
CA ALA A 32 0.00 4.66 -14.32
C ALA A 32 -1.05 3.79 -15.02
N ASP A 33 -0.59 2.78 -15.75
CA ASP A 33 -1.45 1.85 -16.49
C ASP A 33 -2.31 0.98 -15.56
N ASN A 34 -1.79 0.69 -14.35
CA ASN A 34 -2.46 -0.11 -13.34
C ASN A 34 -2.40 0.61 -12.00
N THR A 35 -3.56 0.87 -11.43
CA THR A 35 -3.69 1.38 -10.07
C THR A 35 -4.37 0.33 -9.21
N GLY A 36 -3.95 0.23 -7.97
CA GLY A 36 -4.52 -0.69 -7.01
C GLY A 36 -4.40 -0.14 -5.59
N TYR A 37 -4.86 -0.93 -4.65
CA TYR A 37 -4.73 -0.64 -3.23
C TYR A 37 -4.10 -1.85 -2.54
N VAL A 38 -3.04 -1.66 -1.79
CA VAL A 38 -2.30 -2.74 -1.15
C VAL A 38 -2.22 -2.50 0.35
N GLU A 39 -2.53 -3.52 1.10
CA GLU A 39 -2.45 -3.54 2.55
C GLU A 39 -1.35 -4.50 2.99
N TYR A 40 -0.54 -4.07 3.93
CA TYR A 40 0.54 -4.83 4.56
C TYR A 40 0.18 -5.07 6.01
N LEU A 41 -0.15 -6.30 6.34
CA LEU A 41 -0.48 -6.74 7.68
C LEU A 41 0.78 -7.37 8.29
N TRP A 42 1.33 -6.78 9.32
CA TRP A 42 2.45 -7.39 10.03
C TRP A 42 1.97 -8.54 10.90
N CYS A 43 2.66 -9.64 10.82
CA CYS A 43 2.26 -10.88 11.46
C CYS A 43 3.28 -11.35 12.50
N LYS A 44 2.78 -11.97 13.57
CA LYS A 44 3.54 -12.67 14.58
C LYS A 44 3.15 -14.13 14.61
N ASN A 45 4.15 -15.00 14.70
CA ASN A 45 3.96 -16.42 14.89
C ASN A 45 3.41 -16.70 16.29
N GLY A 46 2.35 -17.49 16.36
CA GLY A 46 1.83 -17.99 17.60
C GLY A 46 2.57 -19.25 18.09
N PRO A 47 2.26 -19.74 19.31
CA PRO A 47 2.93 -20.89 19.89
C PRO A 47 2.73 -22.20 19.12
N ASP A 48 1.66 -22.29 18.34
CA ASP A 48 1.32 -23.49 17.55
C ASP A 48 1.76 -23.37 16.08
N MET A 49 2.56 -22.33 15.74
CA MET A 49 3.07 -22.15 14.39
C MET A 49 3.94 -23.34 13.96
N SER A 50 3.57 -23.92 12.85
CA SER A 50 4.34 -24.95 12.15
C SER A 50 4.03 -24.88 10.66
N GLN A 51 4.88 -25.46 9.82
CA GLN A 51 4.64 -25.52 8.38
C GLN A 51 3.29 -26.20 8.05
N GLU A 52 2.95 -27.26 8.78
CA GLU A 52 1.69 -27.99 8.58
C GLU A 52 0.49 -27.14 9.00
N ALA A 53 0.53 -26.52 10.19
CA ALA A 53 -0.52 -25.66 10.69
C ALA A 53 -0.74 -24.45 9.75
N PHE A 54 0.36 -23.82 9.31
CA PHE A 54 0.31 -22.70 8.37
C PHE A 54 -0.32 -23.11 7.03
N THR A 55 0.10 -24.24 6.46
CA THR A 55 -0.45 -24.73 5.18
C THR A 55 -1.93 -25.02 5.30
N SER A 56 -2.38 -25.63 6.40
CA SER A 56 -3.79 -25.89 6.67
C SER A 56 -4.59 -24.59 6.81
N MET A 57 -4.03 -23.62 7.54
CA MET A 57 -4.62 -22.29 7.70
C MET A 57 -4.81 -21.57 6.35
N ILE A 58 -3.81 -21.60 5.47
CA ILE A 58 -3.92 -20.99 4.14
C ILE A 58 -4.97 -21.69 3.28
N SER A 59 -5.07 -23.02 3.35
CA SER A 59 -6.11 -23.75 2.62
C SER A 59 -7.52 -23.32 3.04
N GLU A 60 -7.74 -23.19 4.34
CA GLU A 60 -9.03 -22.74 4.88
C GLU A 60 -9.30 -21.26 4.57
N TRP A 61 -8.29 -20.41 4.63
CA TRP A 61 -8.39 -19.02 4.18
C TRP A 61 -8.93 -18.94 2.76
N ASN A 62 -8.36 -19.72 1.84
CA ASN A 62 -8.82 -19.74 0.45
C ASN A 62 -10.27 -20.23 0.34
N GLU A 63 -10.66 -21.28 1.08
CA GLU A 63 -12.05 -21.77 1.11
C GLU A 63 -13.04 -20.71 1.60
N ILE A 64 -12.64 -19.90 2.61
CA ILE A 64 -13.47 -18.81 3.10
C ILE A 64 -13.60 -17.72 2.03
N LEU A 65 -12.48 -17.33 1.39
CA LEU A 65 -12.49 -16.31 0.33
C LEU A 65 -13.38 -16.72 -0.85
N ASP A 66 -13.37 -17.99 -1.23
CA ASP A 66 -14.24 -18.53 -2.30
C ASP A 66 -15.74 -18.37 -1.98
N GLY A 67 -16.08 -18.20 -0.72
CA GLY A 67 -17.45 -17.97 -0.24
C GLY A 67 -17.89 -16.52 -0.15
N LEU A 68 -16.96 -15.56 -0.28
CA LEU A 68 -17.25 -14.12 -0.17
C LEU A 68 -17.63 -13.52 -1.52
N GLU A 69 -18.52 -12.52 -1.51
CA GLU A 69 -18.85 -11.74 -2.72
C GLU A 69 -17.69 -10.83 -3.13
N THR A 70 -16.98 -10.29 -2.12
CA THR A 70 -15.87 -9.34 -2.32
C THR A 70 -14.59 -9.94 -1.74
N ALA A 71 -14.13 -11.01 -2.36
CA ALA A 71 -12.84 -11.59 -2.00
C ALA A 71 -11.66 -10.70 -2.43
N VAL A 72 -10.58 -10.75 -1.67
CA VAL A 72 -9.32 -10.11 -2.09
C VAL A 72 -8.80 -10.82 -3.36
N PRO A 73 -8.51 -10.09 -4.44
CA PRO A 73 -8.09 -10.70 -5.71
C PRO A 73 -6.75 -11.45 -5.62
N MET A 74 -5.85 -10.96 -4.77
CA MET A 74 -4.55 -11.59 -4.56
C MET A 74 -4.06 -11.37 -3.15
N SER A 75 -3.52 -12.41 -2.52
CA SER A 75 -2.80 -12.30 -1.26
C SER A 75 -1.44 -12.99 -1.34
N VAL A 76 -0.44 -12.41 -0.68
CA VAL A 76 0.94 -12.89 -0.70
C VAL A 76 1.52 -12.88 0.71
N GLY A 77 2.16 -13.98 1.11
CA GLY A 77 2.98 -14.02 2.32
C GLY A 77 4.42 -13.61 2.03
N LEU A 78 4.95 -12.70 2.84
CA LEU A 78 6.36 -12.29 2.79
C LEU A 78 7.05 -12.65 4.09
N VAL A 79 8.25 -13.21 3.99
CA VAL A 79 9.12 -13.52 5.13
C VAL A 79 10.32 -12.59 5.10
N PRO A 80 10.66 -11.93 6.21
CA PRO A 80 11.80 -11.02 6.26
C PRO A 80 13.11 -11.78 6.02
N ARG A 81 13.99 -11.20 5.23
CA ARG A 81 15.34 -11.75 4.97
C ARG A 81 16.33 -11.43 6.08
N THR A 82 15.98 -10.47 6.93
CA THR A 82 16.76 -10.05 8.09
C THR A 82 15.90 -10.21 9.33
N GLU A 83 16.44 -10.80 10.38
CA GLU A 83 15.73 -10.94 11.65
C GLU A 83 15.30 -9.57 12.20
N THR A 84 14.09 -9.50 12.71
CA THR A 84 13.50 -8.33 13.33
C THR A 84 12.58 -8.77 14.48
N ASP A 85 12.54 -7.98 15.54
CA ASP A 85 11.62 -8.19 16.65
C ASP A 85 10.21 -7.64 16.37
N LEU A 86 10.03 -6.92 15.26
CA LEU A 86 8.77 -6.25 14.96
C LEU A 86 7.72 -7.21 14.38
N TYR A 87 8.14 -8.14 13.51
CA TYR A 87 7.25 -9.09 12.85
C TYR A 87 8.03 -10.33 12.40
N ASP A 88 7.32 -11.44 12.23
CA ASP A 88 7.87 -12.70 11.72
C ASP A 88 7.52 -12.90 10.24
N GLY A 89 6.50 -12.19 9.76
CA GLY A 89 6.08 -12.16 8.37
C GLY A 89 5.16 -10.98 8.08
N MET A 90 4.81 -10.81 6.81
CA MET A 90 3.77 -9.89 6.38
C MET A 90 2.77 -10.65 5.52
N TRP A 91 1.51 -10.38 5.74
CA TRP A 91 0.43 -10.80 4.85
C TRP A 91 0.02 -9.59 4.02
N VAL A 92 0.22 -9.69 2.72
CA VAL A 92 -0.05 -8.60 1.78
C VAL A 92 -1.35 -8.90 1.07
N LEU A 93 -2.29 -7.96 1.12
CA LEU A 93 -3.57 -8.02 0.43
C LEU A 93 -3.55 -7.00 -0.71
N VAL A 94 -3.81 -7.45 -1.92
CA VAL A 94 -3.83 -6.60 -3.11
C VAL A 94 -5.25 -6.50 -3.64
N TRP A 95 -5.76 -5.28 -3.68
CA TRP A 95 -7.12 -4.94 -4.10
C TRP A 95 -7.10 -4.11 -5.38
N GLU A 96 -8.17 -4.16 -6.15
CA GLU A 96 -8.34 -3.30 -7.33
C GLU A 96 -8.48 -1.82 -6.95
N SER A 97 -9.03 -1.55 -5.76
CA SER A 97 -9.20 -0.18 -5.24
C SER A 97 -9.41 -0.19 -3.73
N LYS A 98 -9.24 0.98 -3.10
CA LYS A 98 -9.58 1.20 -1.69
C LYS A 98 -11.06 0.89 -1.40
N ALA A 99 -11.96 1.27 -2.29
CA ALA A 99 -13.39 1.00 -2.11
C ALA A 99 -13.71 -0.50 -2.12
N GLN A 100 -13.00 -1.30 -2.93
CA GLN A 100 -13.12 -2.75 -2.91
C GLN A 100 -12.58 -3.32 -1.59
N SER A 101 -11.43 -2.84 -1.11
CA SER A 101 -10.87 -3.24 0.19
C SER A 101 -11.85 -2.96 1.33
N GLU A 102 -12.41 -1.74 1.41
CA GLU A 102 -13.38 -1.37 2.44
C GLU A 102 -14.60 -2.32 2.42
N LYS A 103 -15.14 -2.62 1.23
CA LYS A 103 -16.27 -3.56 1.09
C LYS A 103 -15.88 -4.99 1.49
N GLY A 104 -14.71 -5.46 1.10
CA GLY A 104 -14.21 -6.79 1.48
C GLY A 104 -14.00 -6.93 2.98
N TRP A 105 -13.45 -5.90 3.63
CA TRP A 105 -13.31 -5.88 5.09
C TRP A 105 -14.66 -5.84 5.82
N ASP A 106 -15.63 -5.07 5.33
CA ASP A 106 -16.98 -5.03 5.90
C ASP A 106 -17.63 -6.43 5.84
N GLU A 107 -17.50 -7.13 4.73
CA GLU A 107 -18.03 -8.48 4.55
C GLU A 107 -17.29 -9.49 5.44
N TRP A 108 -15.97 -9.43 5.51
CA TRP A 108 -15.14 -10.25 6.39
C TRP A 108 -15.52 -10.08 7.86
N LEU A 109 -15.63 -8.85 8.34
CA LEU A 109 -15.97 -8.52 9.73
C LEU A 109 -17.39 -8.91 10.10
N ALA A 110 -18.33 -8.84 9.14
CA ALA A 110 -19.73 -9.26 9.35
C ALA A 110 -19.91 -10.78 9.37
N GLY A 111 -18.94 -11.53 8.86
CA GLY A 111 -19.04 -12.98 8.68
C GLY A 111 -17.92 -13.77 9.37
N PRO A 112 -16.85 -14.12 8.66
CA PRO A 112 -15.89 -15.13 9.13
C PRO A 112 -14.88 -14.66 10.18
N ALA A 113 -14.70 -13.35 10.41
CA ALA A 113 -13.59 -12.79 11.18
C ALA A 113 -13.45 -13.37 12.60
N GLU A 114 -14.54 -13.50 13.35
CA GLU A 114 -14.51 -13.98 14.74
C GLU A 114 -14.06 -15.44 14.82
N ALA A 115 -14.67 -16.31 14.03
CA ALA A 115 -14.35 -17.74 13.99
C ALA A 115 -12.92 -17.97 13.47
N TRP A 116 -12.50 -17.18 12.49
CA TRP A 116 -11.14 -17.21 11.98
C TRP A 116 -10.12 -16.86 13.06
N THR A 117 -10.32 -15.73 13.75
CA THR A 117 -9.42 -15.26 14.80
C THR A 117 -9.32 -16.27 15.94
N GLU A 118 -10.46 -16.82 16.41
CA GLU A 118 -10.50 -17.83 17.47
C GLU A 118 -9.67 -19.06 17.08
N LYS A 119 -9.74 -19.48 15.84
CA LYS A 119 -9.08 -20.69 15.35
C LYS A 119 -7.60 -20.49 15.08
N THR A 120 -7.19 -19.33 14.58
CA THR A 120 -5.86 -19.12 14.00
C THR A 120 -4.90 -18.31 14.87
N SER A 121 -5.39 -17.63 15.92
CA SER A 121 -4.56 -16.75 16.74
C SER A 121 -3.37 -17.43 17.42
N SER A 122 -3.46 -18.73 17.70
CA SER A 122 -2.32 -19.51 18.22
C SER A 122 -1.32 -19.95 17.14
N ILE A 123 -1.67 -19.81 15.87
CA ILE A 123 -0.81 -20.13 14.72
C ILE A 123 -0.14 -18.86 14.22
N LEU A 124 -0.95 -17.86 13.79
CA LEU A 124 -0.49 -16.59 13.23
C LEU A 124 -1.46 -15.48 13.59
N SER A 125 -0.94 -14.37 14.08
CA SER A 125 -1.71 -13.15 14.33
C SER A 125 -1.18 -12.02 13.45
N CYS A 126 -2.06 -11.37 12.67
CA CYS A 126 -1.70 -10.30 11.75
C CYS A 126 -2.52 -9.04 12.02
N GLY A 127 -1.90 -7.87 11.81
CA GLY A 127 -2.57 -6.59 11.83
C GLY A 127 -2.74 -5.94 13.20
N ALA A 128 -2.43 -6.64 14.28
CA ALA A 128 -2.47 -6.08 15.63
C ALA A 128 -1.26 -6.56 16.45
N SER A 129 -0.78 -5.70 17.33
CA SER A 129 0.24 -6.04 18.32
C SER A 129 -0.41 -6.50 19.65
N ASP A 130 0.37 -7.11 20.52
CA ASP A 130 -0.07 -7.56 21.85
C ASP A 130 -0.62 -6.39 22.73
N ASN A 131 -0.21 -5.18 22.48
CA ASN A 131 -0.68 -3.97 23.15
C ASN A 131 -1.87 -3.30 22.44
N GLY A 132 -2.40 -3.90 21.37
CA GLY A 132 -3.54 -3.39 20.61
C GLY A 132 -3.19 -2.28 19.62
N GLU A 133 -1.91 -2.02 19.35
CA GLU A 133 -1.51 -1.14 18.25
C GLU A 133 -1.83 -1.80 16.92
N GLU A 134 -2.45 -1.03 16.03
CA GLU A 134 -2.69 -1.47 14.65
C GLU A 134 -1.37 -1.45 13.88
N LEU A 135 -0.99 -2.59 13.33
CA LEU A 135 0.23 -2.77 12.53
C LEU A 135 -0.13 -3.02 11.06
N ASN A 136 -1.02 -2.18 10.55
CA ASN A 136 -1.45 -2.22 9.17
C ASN A 136 -0.97 -0.98 8.44
N TYR A 137 -0.39 -1.19 7.27
CA TYR A 137 0.01 -0.10 6.38
C TYR A 137 -0.68 -0.31 5.04
N ALA A 138 -1.29 0.74 4.51
CA ALA A 138 -2.02 0.66 3.27
C ALA A 138 -1.65 1.81 2.33
N PHE A 139 -1.56 1.51 1.04
CA PHE A 139 -1.12 2.45 0.02
C PHE A 139 -1.93 2.30 -1.26
N ASN A 140 -2.24 3.42 -1.90
CA ASN A 140 -2.54 3.38 -3.31
C ASN A 140 -1.25 3.06 -4.06
N VAL A 141 -1.31 2.11 -4.96
CA VAL A 141 -0.15 1.65 -5.73
C VAL A 141 -0.42 1.80 -7.22
N SER A 142 0.65 2.08 -7.95
CA SER A 142 0.62 2.15 -9.40
C SER A 142 1.78 1.34 -9.94
N SER A 143 1.53 0.50 -10.93
CA SER A 143 2.56 -0.24 -11.59
C SER A 143 3.04 0.53 -12.83
N PHE A 144 4.32 0.83 -12.88
CA PHE A 144 4.97 1.47 -14.04
C PHE A 144 5.68 0.47 -14.92
N ARG A 145 5.77 -0.78 -14.49
CA ARG A 145 6.27 -1.90 -15.27
C ARG A 145 5.54 -3.18 -14.84
N ALA A 146 4.78 -3.76 -15.74
CA ALA A 146 4.15 -5.05 -15.52
C ALA A 146 5.19 -6.16 -15.38
N ALA A 147 4.90 -7.16 -14.57
CA ALA A 147 5.68 -8.39 -14.55
C ALA A 147 5.65 -9.02 -15.96
N GLY A 148 6.81 -9.35 -16.49
CA GLY A 148 6.90 -10.21 -17.68
C GLY A 148 6.24 -11.56 -17.38
N ALA A 149 5.85 -12.29 -18.44
CA ALA A 149 5.40 -13.67 -18.28
C ALA A 149 6.51 -14.48 -17.58
N GLN A 150 6.31 -14.74 -16.30
CA GLN A 150 7.21 -15.57 -15.51
C GLN A 150 6.66 -16.98 -15.54
N ASP A 151 7.53 -17.95 -15.74
CA ASP A 151 7.22 -19.33 -15.39
C ASP A 151 6.85 -19.34 -13.92
N SER A 152 5.74 -19.99 -13.59
CA SER A 152 5.06 -19.98 -12.29
C SER A 152 5.82 -20.68 -11.16
N GLU A 153 7.14 -20.49 -11.08
CA GLU A 153 7.89 -20.94 -9.91
C GLU A 153 7.49 -20.05 -8.72
N PRO A 154 7.01 -20.66 -7.62
CA PRO A 154 6.66 -19.92 -6.44
C PRO A 154 7.88 -19.28 -5.79
N GLY A 155 7.79 -18.03 -5.53
CA GLY A 155 8.79 -17.28 -4.77
C GLY A 155 9.45 -16.17 -5.56
N GLY A 156 9.78 -15.11 -4.84
CA GLY A 156 10.43 -13.93 -5.36
C GLY A 156 11.04 -13.14 -4.20
N VAL A 157 11.68 -12.03 -4.52
CA VAL A 157 12.19 -11.08 -3.53
C VAL A 157 11.51 -9.75 -3.78
N ALA A 158 10.81 -9.27 -2.76
CA ALA A 158 10.28 -7.91 -2.72
C ALA A 158 11.25 -7.01 -1.93
N GLY A 159 11.49 -5.81 -2.43
CA GLY A 159 12.23 -4.77 -1.73
C GLY A 159 11.39 -3.52 -1.64
N PHE A 160 11.47 -2.84 -0.50
CA PHE A 160 10.74 -1.61 -0.25
C PHE A 160 11.73 -0.50 0.04
N ALA A 161 11.50 0.68 -0.54
CA ALA A 161 12.27 1.87 -0.26
C ALA A 161 11.33 3.07 -0.12
N PHE A 162 11.49 3.82 0.96
CA PHE A 162 10.81 5.11 1.13
C PHE A 162 11.68 6.21 0.52
N CYS A 163 11.09 6.96 -0.42
CA CYS A 163 11.78 8.02 -1.13
C CYS A 163 11.05 9.33 -0.94
N SER A 164 11.80 10.42 -0.93
CA SER A 164 11.27 11.78 -1.00
C SER A 164 11.87 12.51 -2.19
N TYR A 165 11.11 13.41 -2.77
CA TYR A 165 11.65 14.32 -3.78
C TYR A 165 12.69 15.25 -3.16
N ASN A 166 13.77 15.51 -3.87
CA ASN A 166 14.65 16.61 -3.53
C ASN A 166 14.02 17.97 -3.93
N GLU A 167 14.63 19.07 -3.54
CA GLU A 167 14.07 20.43 -3.70
C GLU A 167 13.77 20.80 -5.17
N SER A 168 14.40 20.14 -6.13
CA SER A 168 14.33 20.49 -7.56
C SER A 168 13.50 19.53 -8.39
N PHE A 169 12.95 18.46 -7.78
CA PHE A 169 12.26 17.38 -8.47
C PHE A 169 10.87 17.16 -7.93
N GLY A 170 10.02 16.61 -8.78
CA GLY A 170 8.63 16.29 -8.47
C GLY A 170 8.15 15.08 -9.30
N SER A 171 6.83 14.98 -9.45
CA SER A 171 6.20 13.86 -10.14
C SER A 171 6.65 13.72 -11.60
N ASN A 172 6.82 14.82 -12.32
CA ASN A 172 7.21 14.80 -13.74
C ASN A 172 8.62 14.24 -13.93
N GLU A 173 9.55 14.63 -13.06
CA GLU A 173 10.93 14.15 -13.11
C GLU A 173 11.00 12.67 -12.68
N LEU A 174 10.14 12.25 -11.73
CA LEU A 174 10.01 10.83 -11.39
C LEU A 174 9.53 10.02 -12.60
N LEU A 175 8.45 10.44 -13.28
CA LEU A 175 7.94 9.75 -14.46
C LEU A 175 9.01 9.66 -15.55
N ALA A 176 9.69 10.76 -15.85
CA ALA A 176 10.78 10.75 -16.82
C ALA A 176 11.93 9.78 -16.44
N SER A 177 12.20 9.66 -15.12
CA SER A 177 13.22 8.73 -14.62
C SER A 177 12.76 7.28 -14.73
N LEU A 178 11.48 7.00 -14.48
CA LEU A 178 10.88 5.67 -14.63
C LEU A 178 10.88 5.24 -16.10
N ASP A 179 10.53 6.13 -17.02
CA ASP A 179 10.59 5.88 -18.47
C ASP A 179 12.02 5.55 -18.93
N ALA A 180 13.01 6.33 -18.48
CA ALA A 180 14.41 6.08 -18.80
C ALA A 180 14.89 4.74 -18.22
N TYR A 181 14.46 4.40 -17.00
CA TYR A 181 14.80 3.12 -16.37
C TYR A 181 14.13 1.95 -17.09
N ASN A 182 12.87 2.07 -17.50
CA ASN A 182 12.19 1.08 -18.31
C ASN A 182 12.92 0.84 -19.64
N GLY A 183 13.32 1.91 -20.33
CA GLY A 183 14.09 1.81 -21.56
C GLY A 183 15.43 1.09 -21.38
N TRP A 184 16.09 1.32 -20.25
CA TRP A 184 17.33 0.59 -19.93
C TRP A 184 17.07 -0.90 -19.65
N LEU A 185 16.00 -1.23 -18.90
CA LEU A 185 15.60 -2.61 -18.63
C LEU A 185 15.24 -3.35 -19.92
N ASP A 186 14.54 -2.71 -20.85
CA ASP A 186 14.16 -3.28 -22.14
C ASP A 186 15.38 -3.60 -23.00
N ALA A 187 16.34 -2.68 -23.08
CA ALA A 187 17.60 -2.90 -23.77
C ALA A 187 18.43 -4.03 -23.13
N ALA A 188 18.46 -4.11 -21.80
CA ALA A 188 19.14 -5.18 -21.09
C ALA A 188 18.47 -6.55 -21.35
N GLN A 189 17.15 -6.59 -21.39
CA GLN A 189 16.37 -7.79 -21.72
C GLN A 189 16.63 -8.26 -23.14
N GLU A 190 16.62 -7.34 -24.10
CA GLU A 190 16.94 -7.64 -25.50
C GLU A 190 18.36 -8.22 -25.63
N ALA A 191 19.34 -7.62 -24.96
CA ALA A 191 20.72 -8.08 -24.96
C ALA A 191 20.90 -9.45 -24.30
N ALA A 192 20.14 -9.74 -23.26
CA ALA A 192 20.18 -11.02 -22.55
C ALA A 192 19.38 -12.13 -23.26
N GLY A 193 18.43 -11.78 -24.13
CA GLY A 193 17.52 -12.72 -24.80
C GLY A 193 16.51 -13.38 -23.82
N THR A 194 16.30 -12.80 -22.64
CA THR A 194 15.39 -13.31 -21.61
C THR A 194 14.54 -12.17 -21.06
N ALA A 195 13.30 -12.49 -20.65
CA ALA A 195 12.43 -11.52 -20.01
C ALA A 195 13.04 -11.00 -18.71
N SER A 196 12.86 -9.69 -18.44
CA SER A 196 13.27 -9.10 -17.17
C SER A 196 12.33 -9.59 -16.06
N PRO A 197 12.86 -10.08 -14.93
CA PRO A 197 12.04 -10.45 -13.80
C PRO A 197 11.57 -9.25 -12.97
N TYR A 198 12.03 -8.03 -13.30
CA TYR A 198 11.71 -6.83 -12.53
C TYR A 198 10.36 -6.24 -12.94
N PHE A 199 9.54 -5.96 -11.94
CA PHE A 199 8.32 -5.15 -12.05
C PHE A 199 8.25 -4.20 -10.85
N TYR A 200 7.57 -3.08 -11.00
CA TYR A 200 7.42 -2.07 -9.95
C TYR A 200 6.27 -1.10 -10.27
#